data_8280a4b0f3790389a7fe8e32ce829c0f
#
_entry.id   8280a4b0f3790389a7fe8e32ce829c0f
#
_cell.length_a   1.000
_cell.length_b   1.000
_cell.length_c   1.000
_cell.angle_alpha   90.00
_cell.angle_beta   90.00
_cell.angle_gamma   90.00
#
_symmetry.space_group_name_H-M   'P 1'
#
loop_
_entity.id
_entity.type
_entity.pdbx_description
1 polymer ?
#
loop_
_entity_poly.entity_id
_entity_poly.type
_entity_poly.pdbx_seq_one_letter_code
_entity_poly.pdbx_strand_id
1 'polypeptide(L)'
;KLKDEFQKTWSFKKLYMYIYVFALIYIEFGYAMVVADKISGSARTLALILFTVPLLFFSEHITVQKAKIFVSLYLYIVVVLNIMRDNTYENYILLLVPIFIGFTVTTTIDMKTIIAVFSNIMFFLAAYSLLIYVIALLFPGAIPRLPILGNRGTAAVVHDALFAVVLSNAENNRNYGIAWEPGAFALLLCIAAFYEMNMSKRISMKRVIVIIFAIVTTFSTMGYIVLAAIIISSIRKHKSLQNRSTGAILGILALSVLIITLLPAEAKELVFSKLNGLFSDGSGKVANTTQARLNAIEYPFEAFLSSPLFGVGYDKFSYINRTLCNGVATNTVINWFAVMGLFFGLPCIVGYLRTVLQVSNYAKLNLFAKILIIVASLLLISTESLLRISLVYTIIFYGFGNNNFTEENTEDAISLHSGSIQTESVR
;
A
#
# COMPACT_ATOMS: atom_id res chain seq x y z
N LYS A 1 26.05 21.10 24.99
CA LYS A 1 26.57 20.94 23.61
C LYS A 1 26.25 19.56 23.05
N LEU A 2 26.74 18.45 23.66
CA LEU A 2 26.44 17.07 23.21
C LEU A 2 24.94 16.76 23.19
N LYS A 3 24.19 17.21 24.20
CA LYS A 3 22.75 17.03 24.29
C LYS A 3 21.99 17.80 23.20
N ASP A 4 22.45 19.00 22.85
CA ASP A 4 21.88 19.83 21.80
C ASP A 4 22.19 19.28 20.40
N GLU A 5 23.40 18.76 20.19
CA GLU A 5 23.76 18.06 18.95
C GLU A 5 22.95 16.77 18.77
N PHE A 6 22.77 15.99 19.83
CA PHE A 6 21.95 14.76 19.81
C PHE A 6 20.48 15.06 19.50
N GLN A 7 19.87 16.08 20.14
CA GLN A 7 18.51 16.54 19.85
C GLN A 7 18.37 17.05 18.41
N LYS A 8 19.36 17.79 17.91
CA LYS A 8 19.36 18.31 16.54
C LYS A 8 19.47 17.20 15.49
N THR A 9 20.33 16.19 15.73
CA THR A 9 20.51 15.04 14.85
C THR A 9 19.25 14.15 14.83
N TRP A 10 18.61 13.96 15.99
CA TRP A 10 17.38 13.18 16.10
C TRP A 10 16.19 13.87 15.41
N SER A 11 16.10 15.18 15.50
CA SER A 11 15.11 16.00 14.78
C SER A 11 15.29 15.88 13.26
N PHE A 12 16.54 15.92 12.77
CA PHE A 12 16.84 15.78 11.35
C PHE A 12 16.53 14.37 10.82
N LYS A 13 16.94 13.31 11.52
CA LYS A 13 16.62 11.91 11.17
C LYS A 13 15.11 11.71 11.05
N LYS A 14 14.34 12.26 12.00
CA LYS A 14 12.88 12.17 11.98
C LYS A 14 12.26 12.92 10.80
N LEU A 15 12.69 14.15 10.54
CA LEU A 15 12.21 14.93 9.39
C LEU A 15 12.54 14.21 8.08
N TYR A 16 13.76 13.68 7.95
CA TYR A 16 14.18 12.95 6.78
C TYR A 16 13.32 11.69 6.54
N MET A 17 12.95 10.95 7.59
CA MET A 17 12.05 9.80 7.48
C MET A 17 10.67 10.19 6.92
N TYR A 18 10.09 11.31 7.34
CA TYR A 18 8.82 11.79 6.78
C TYR A 18 8.95 12.15 5.30
N ILE A 19 9.99 12.89 4.93
CA ILE A 19 10.28 13.23 3.53
C ILE A 19 10.48 11.96 2.70
N TYR A 20 11.26 11.03 3.20
CA TYR A 20 11.57 9.78 2.53
C TYR A 20 10.31 8.91 2.27
N VAL A 21 9.53 8.66 3.33
CA VAL A 21 8.32 7.84 3.20
C VAL A 21 7.28 8.51 2.30
N PHE A 22 7.16 9.83 2.38
CA PHE A 22 6.30 10.58 1.46
C PHE A 22 6.80 10.48 0.02
N ALA A 23 8.09 10.66 -0.23
CA ALA A 23 8.69 10.52 -1.55
C ALA A 23 8.50 9.09 -2.11
N LEU A 24 8.67 8.06 -1.28
CA LEU A 24 8.43 6.66 -1.64
C LEU A 24 6.98 6.46 -2.12
N ILE A 25 5.99 6.94 -1.34
CA ILE A 25 4.57 6.85 -1.70
C ILE A 25 4.30 7.64 -2.99
N TYR A 26 4.80 8.88 -3.10
CA TYR A 26 4.54 9.74 -4.24
C TYR A 26 5.16 9.21 -5.53
N ILE A 27 6.40 8.75 -5.48
CA ILE A 27 7.12 8.25 -6.66
C ILE A 27 6.58 6.90 -7.11
N GLU A 28 6.25 6.00 -6.18
CA GLU A 28 5.81 4.65 -6.50
C GLU A 28 4.31 4.53 -6.76
N PHE A 29 3.47 5.35 -6.11
CA PHE A 29 2.02 5.26 -6.21
C PHE A 29 1.38 6.49 -6.85
N GLY A 30 2.09 7.61 -6.96
CA GLY A 30 1.55 8.85 -7.49
C GLY A 30 1.14 8.76 -8.95
N TYR A 31 -0.08 9.18 -9.29
CA TYR A 31 -0.60 9.19 -10.65
C TYR A 31 0.32 9.98 -11.60
N ALA A 32 0.75 11.16 -11.17
CA ALA A 32 1.65 12.03 -11.95
C ALA A 32 2.97 11.33 -12.33
N MET A 33 3.45 10.45 -11.45
CA MET A 33 4.70 9.72 -11.64
C MET A 33 4.52 8.44 -12.46
N VAL A 34 3.46 7.67 -12.18
CA VAL A 34 3.30 6.30 -12.69
C VAL A 34 2.54 6.26 -14.02
N VAL A 35 1.50 7.06 -14.17
CA VAL A 35 0.60 7.02 -15.35
C VAL A 35 0.81 8.20 -16.28
N ALA A 36 0.93 9.40 -15.72
CA ALA A 36 1.14 10.60 -16.54
C ALA A 36 2.57 10.70 -17.08
N ASP A 37 3.48 9.85 -16.56
CA ASP A 37 4.89 9.73 -16.96
C ASP A 37 5.60 11.09 -17.07
N LYS A 38 5.27 12.02 -16.14
CA LYS A 38 5.88 13.35 -16.09
C LYS A 38 7.39 13.28 -15.88
N ILE A 39 7.84 12.18 -15.30
CA ILE A 39 9.25 11.83 -15.12
C ILE A 39 9.44 10.41 -15.64
N SER A 40 10.42 10.20 -16.52
CA SER A 40 10.70 8.88 -17.09
C SER A 40 10.94 7.81 -16.01
N GLY A 41 10.65 6.55 -16.33
CA GLY A 41 10.83 5.43 -15.39
C GLY A 41 12.23 5.34 -14.82
N SER A 42 13.26 5.58 -15.64
CA SER A 42 14.67 5.61 -15.20
C SER A 42 14.96 6.78 -14.25
N ALA A 43 14.43 7.97 -14.51
CA ALA A 43 14.58 9.11 -13.60
C ALA A 43 13.86 8.91 -12.27
N ARG A 44 12.68 8.25 -12.27
CA ARG A 44 11.99 7.84 -11.02
C ARG A 44 12.84 6.87 -10.20
N THR A 45 13.42 5.87 -10.87
CA THR A 45 14.30 4.90 -10.24
C THR A 45 15.53 5.57 -9.64
N LEU A 46 16.16 6.49 -10.39
CA LEU A 46 17.30 7.26 -9.89
C LEU A 46 16.90 8.13 -8.69
N ALA A 47 15.76 8.79 -8.73
CA ALA A 47 15.25 9.57 -7.60
C ALA A 47 15.07 8.70 -6.34
N LEU A 48 14.47 7.52 -6.46
CA LEU A 48 14.33 6.58 -5.34
C LEU A 48 15.69 6.16 -4.76
N ILE A 49 16.68 5.88 -5.60
CA ILE A 49 18.04 5.55 -5.15
C ILE A 49 18.64 6.75 -4.41
N LEU A 50 18.56 7.96 -4.97
CA LEU A 50 19.10 9.18 -4.36
C LEU A 50 18.46 9.48 -2.99
N PHE A 51 17.17 9.25 -2.84
CA PHE A 51 16.49 9.34 -1.54
C PHE A 51 16.85 8.20 -0.60
N THR A 52 17.29 7.05 -1.08
CA THR A 52 17.59 5.88 -0.24
C THR A 52 19.04 5.87 0.25
N VAL A 53 20.00 6.31 -0.57
CA VAL A 53 21.44 6.29 -0.23
C VAL A 53 21.75 6.99 1.11
N PRO A 54 21.20 8.16 1.45
CA PRO A 54 21.46 8.78 2.75
C PRO A 54 21.04 7.94 3.95
N LEU A 55 20.08 7.00 3.79
CA LEU A 55 19.68 6.11 4.87
C LEU A 55 20.81 5.16 5.27
N LEU A 56 21.71 4.79 4.34
CA LEU A 56 22.83 3.90 4.64
C LEU A 56 23.74 4.45 5.74
N PHE A 57 23.85 5.77 5.88
CA PHE A 57 24.64 6.40 6.95
C PHE A 57 24.01 6.22 8.35
N PHE A 58 22.75 5.78 8.42
CA PHE A 58 22.04 5.51 9.66
C PHE A 58 21.76 4.03 9.89
N SER A 59 22.46 3.15 9.19
CA SER A 59 22.24 1.70 9.23
C SER A 59 22.69 1.10 10.57
N GLU A 60 21.74 0.63 11.38
CA GLU A 60 21.98 0.09 12.72
C GLU A 60 21.46 -1.35 12.89
N HIS A 61 20.60 -1.84 11.96
CA HIS A 61 19.83 -3.06 12.15
C HIS A 61 20.13 -4.15 11.12
N ILE A 62 21.39 -4.27 10.69
CA ILE A 62 21.79 -5.31 9.75
C ILE A 62 21.85 -6.65 10.49
N THR A 63 20.97 -7.58 10.10
CA THR A 63 21.05 -8.96 10.56
C THR A 63 21.67 -9.85 9.48
N VAL A 64 22.39 -10.89 9.90
CA VAL A 64 22.98 -11.87 8.98
C VAL A 64 21.92 -12.51 8.08
N GLN A 65 20.72 -12.73 8.61
CA GLN A 65 19.64 -13.31 7.84
C GLN A 65 19.12 -12.38 6.74
N LYS A 66 18.91 -11.08 7.03
CA LYS A 66 18.54 -10.08 6.01
C LYS A 66 19.60 -10.00 4.91
N ALA A 67 20.89 -9.93 5.31
CA ALA A 67 21.99 -9.86 4.35
C ALA A 67 22.05 -11.11 3.47
N LYS A 68 21.89 -12.31 4.02
CA LYS A 68 21.86 -13.57 3.25
C LYS A 68 20.72 -13.55 2.22
N ILE A 69 19.51 -13.19 2.61
CA ILE A 69 18.37 -13.12 1.69
C ILE A 69 18.59 -12.08 0.61
N PHE A 70 19.09 -10.89 0.97
CA PHE A 70 19.41 -9.85 0.01
C PHE A 70 20.42 -10.33 -1.04
N VAL A 71 21.56 -10.87 -0.60
CA VAL A 71 22.60 -11.39 -1.50
C VAL A 71 22.04 -12.55 -2.35
N SER A 72 21.27 -13.46 -1.75
CA SER A 72 20.67 -14.58 -2.49
C SER A 72 19.73 -14.12 -3.59
N LEU A 73 18.87 -13.14 -3.32
CA LEU A 73 17.96 -12.59 -4.34
C LEU A 73 18.72 -11.88 -5.47
N TYR A 74 19.76 -11.10 -5.13
CA TYR A 74 20.60 -10.44 -6.13
C TYR A 74 21.33 -11.44 -7.01
N LEU A 75 22.03 -12.42 -6.42
CA LEU A 75 22.72 -13.46 -7.16
C LEU A 75 21.76 -14.27 -8.02
N TYR A 76 20.58 -14.61 -7.49
CA TYR A 76 19.55 -15.32 -8.24
C TYR A 76 19.12 -14.54 -9.47
N ILE A 77 18.82 -13.24 -9.35
CA ILE A 77 18.42 -12.39 -10.48
C ILE A 77 19.54 -12.36 -11.54
N VAL A 78 20.80 -12.23 -11.13
CA VAL A 78 21.94 -12.26 -12.05
C VAL A 78 22.02 -13.62 -12.78
N VAL A 79 21.83 -14.72 -12.08
CA VAL A 79 21.81 -16.08 -12.68
C VAL A 79 20.65 -16.22 -13.66
N VAL A 80 19.45 -15.84 -13.28
CA VAL A 80 18.25 -15.92 -14.14
C VAL A 80 18.42 -15.06 -15.39
N LEU A 81 18.95 -13.85 -15.25
CA LEU A 81 19.23 -12.95 -16.37
C LEU A 81 20.16 -13.62 -17.42
N ASN A 82 21.17 -14.36 -16.96
CA ASN A 82 22.10 -15.06 -17.86
C ASN A 82 21.47 -16.32 -18.49
N ILE A 83 20.59 -17.03 -17.76
CA ILE A 83 19.96 -18.27 -18.25
C ILE A 83 18.85 -17.94 -19.25
N MET A 84 17.99 -16.97 -18.93
CA MET A 84 16.80 -16.68 -19.74
C MET A 84 17.12 -16.00 -21.07
N ARG A 85 18.28 -15.33 -21.17
CA ARG A 85 18.67 -14.53 -22.36
C ARG A 85 17.51 -13.64 -22.87
N ASP A 86 16.77 -13.10 -21.90
CA ASP A 86 15.57 -12.31 -22.12
C ASP A 86 15.97 -10.95 -22.75
N ASN A 87 15.25 -10.50 -23.79
CA ASN A 87 15.50 -9.21 -24.42
C ASN A 87 15.12 -8.02 -23.53
N THR A 88 14.42 -8.29 -22.40
CA THR A 88 13.99 -7.28 -21.43
C THR A 88 14.88 -7.24 -20.20
N TYR A 89 16.18 -7.37 -20.36
CA TYR A 89 17.17 -7.33 -19.26
C TYR A 89 17.00 -6.09 -18.35
N GLU A 90 16.53 -4.98 -18.88
CA GLU A 90 16.22 -3.77 -18.12
C GLU A 90 15.21 -4.03 -16.99
N ASN A 91 14.26 -4.90 -17.23
CA ASN A 91 13.23 -5.25 -16.26
C ASN A 91 13.81 -5.96 -15.01
N TYR A 92 14.86 -6.75 -15.21
CA TYR A 92 15.56 -7.42 -14.12
C TYR A 92 16.42 -6.44 -13.33
N ILE A 93 17.09 -5.51 -14.01
CA ILE A 93 17.86 -4.43 -13.37
C ILE A 93 16.91 -3.56 -12.54
N LEU A 94 15.76 -3.17 -13.10
CA LEU A 94 14.75 -2.39 -12.40
C LEU A 94 14.15 -3.14 -11.20
N LEU A 95 14.18 -4.47 -11.17
CA LEU A 95 13.76 -5.26 -10.02
C LEU A 95 14.80 -5.23 -8.87
N LEU A 96 16.08 -5.08 -9.18
CA LEU A 96 17.12 -4.99 -8.16
C LEU A 96 16.96 -3.74 -7.27
N VAL A 97 16.46 -2.65 -7.83
CA VAL A 97 16.29 -1.38 -7.10
C VAL A 97 15.30 -1.49 -5.93
N PRO A 98 14.05 -1.95 -6.11
CA PRO A 98 13.12 -2.09 -5.00
C PRO A 98 13.62 -3.10 -3.94
N ILE A 99 14.36 -4.14 -4.34
CA ILE A 99 14.99 -5.07 -3.39
C ILE A 99 16.06 -4.34 -2.56
N PHE A 100 16.93 -3.55 -3.20
CA PHE A 100 17.93 -2.72 -2.52
C PHE A 100 17.29 -1.72 -1.56
N ILE A 101 16.24 -1.02 -2.00
CA ILE A 101 15.49 -0.07 -1.18
C ILE A 101 14.88 -0.77 0.03
N GLY A 102 14.17 -1.88 -0.18
CA GLY A 102 13.56 -2.64 0.90
C GLY A 102 14.57 -3.13 1.94
N PHE A 103 15.71 -3.64 1.48
CA PHE A 103 16.82 -4.01 2.37
C PHE A 103 17.33 -2.81 3.16
N THR A 104 17.68 -1.70 2.50
CA THR A 104 18.23 -0.50 3.14
C THR A 104 17.28 0.09 4.17
N VAL A 105 16.00 0.23 3.83
CA VAL A 105 14.99 0.75 4.76
C VAL A 105 14.92 -0.09 6.03
N THR A 106 14.89 -1.41 5.88
CA THR A 106 14.73 -2.32 7.03
C THR A 106 15.98 -2.47 7.87
N THR A 107 17.15 -2.07 7.37
CA THR A 107 18.39 -2.01 8.14
C THR A 107 18.59 -0.68 8.88
N THR A 108 17.79 0.34 8.52
CA THR A 108 17.95 1.71 9.03
C THR A 108 16.81 2.15 9.94
N ILE A 109 15.59 1.73 9.63
CA ILE A 109 14.37 2.16 10.30
C ILE A 109 13.69 0.93 10.89
N ASP A 110 13.28 1.00 12.16
CA ASP A 110 12.47 -0.05 12.76
C ASP A 110 11.04 -0.04 12.19
N MET A 111 10.41 -1.22 12.19
CA MET A 111 9.10 -1.41 11.58
C MET A 111 8.00 -0.57 12.25
N LYS A 112 8.09 -0.36 13.56
CA LYS A 112 7.10 0.42 14.31
C LYS A 112 7.15 1.88 13.92
N THR A 113 8.36 2.42 13.77
CA THR A 113 8.57 3.81 13.35
C THR A 113 8.11 4.05 11.93
N ILE A 114 8.48 3.18 10.98
CA ILE A 114 8.09 3.38 9.57
C ILE A 114 6.57 3.29 9.39
N ILE A 115 5.90 2.34 10.03
CA ILE A 115 4.44 2.21 9.96
C ILE A 115 3.74 3.42 10.60
N ALA A 116 4.27 3.96 11.70
CA ALA A 116 3.73 5.15 12.34
C ALA A 116 3.86 6.40 11.45
N VAL A 117 5.05 6.61 10.85
CA VAL A 117 5.30 7.69 9.90
C VAL A 117 4.39 7.53 8.67
N PHE A 118 4.31 6.34 8.11
CA PHE A 118 3.42 6.00 7.00
C PHE A 118 1.95 6.33 7.32
N SER A 119 1.46 5.91 8.49
CA SER A 119 0.09 6.19 8.91
C SER A 119 -0.19 7.70 9.07
N ASN A 120 0.78 8.48 9.58
CA ASN A 120 0.63 9.93 9.68
C ASN A 120 0.51 10.60 8.30
N ILE A 121 1.34 10.17 7.35
CA ILE A 121 1.31 10.66 5.97
C ILE A 121 -0.02 10.26 5.32
N MET A 122 -0.44 9.01 5.47
CA MET A 122 -1.69 8.53 4.91
C MET A 122 -2.93 9.20 5.50
N PHE A 123 -2.91 9.56 6.78
CA PHE A 123 -3.96 10.37 7.39
C PHE A 123 -4.07 11.75 6.74
N PHE A 124 -2.93 12.42 6.51
CA PHE A 124 -2.90 13.71 5.81
C PHE A 124 -3.45 13.55 4.38
N LEU A 125 -2.96 12.57 3.62
CA LEU A 125 -3.40 12.30 2.25
C LEU A 125 -4.88 11.92 2.18
N ALA A 126 -5.39 11.16 3.16
CA ALA A 126 -6.79 10.80 3.28
C ALA A 126 -7.68 12.06 3.50
N ALA A 127 -7.30 12.91 4.46
CA ALA A 127 -8.04 14.13 4.76
C ALA A 127 -8.04 15.09 3.56
N TYR A 128 -6.87 15.28 2.93
CA TYR A 128 -6.73 16.10 1.74
C TYR A 128 -7.56 15.56 0.57
N SER A 129 -7.48 14.27 0.29
CA SER A 129 -8.22 13.64 -0.80
C SER A 129 -9.73 13.74 -0.61
N LEU A 130 -10.22 13.59 0.62
CA LEU A 130 -11.65 13.79 0.93
C LEU A 130 -12.08 15.23 0.70
N LEU A 131 -11.27 16.22 1.10
CA LEU A 131 -11.55 17.64 0.84
C LEU A 131 -11.67 17.88 -0.67
N ILE A 132 -10.70 17.44 -1.45
CA ILE A 132 -10.71 17.60 -2.92
C ILE A 132 -11.89 16.84 -3.53
N TYR A 133 -12.19 15.63 -3.04
CA TYR A 133 -13.32 14.83 -3.50
C TYR A 133 -14.67 15.55 -3.28
N VAL A 134 -14.87 16.13 -2.10
CA VAL A 134 -16.08 16.92 -1.78
C VAL A 134 -16.15 18.19 -2.65
N ILE A 135 -15.04 18.90 -2.84
CA ILE A 135 -14.99 20.07 -3.74
C ILE A 135 -15.36 19.64 -5.17
N ALA A 136 -14.84 18.52 -5.65
CA ALA A 136 -15.14 18.01 -6.97
C ALA A 136 -16.62 17.65 -7.15
N LEU A 137 -17.28 17.13 -6.11
CA LEU A 137 -18.71 16.83 -6.12
C LEU A 137 -19.58 18.09 -6.10
N LEU A 138 -19.23 19.07 -5.26
CA LEU A 138 -20.04 20.29 -5.07
C LEU A 138 -19.79 21.32 -6.18
N PHE A 139 -18.59 21.37 -6.72
CA PHE A 139 -18.15 22.36 -7.72
C PHE A 139 -17.50 21.70 -8.94
N PRO A 140 -18.20 20.86 -9.69
CA PRO A 140 -17.61 20.14 -10.85
C PRO A 140 -17.03 21.09 -11.91
N GLY A 141 -17.56 22.30 -12.07
CA GLY A 141 -17.04 23.33 -12.95
C GLY A 141 -15.69 23.92 -12.56
N ALA A 142 -15.20 23.66 -11.35
CA ALA A 142 -13.87 24.08 -10.93
C ALA A 142 -12.77 23.11 -11.40
N ILE A 143 -13.10 21.83 -11.61
CA ILE A 143 -12.15 20.78 -11.97
C ILE A 143 -11.39 21.07 -13.28
N PRO A 144 -12.05 21.49 -14.37
CA PRO A 144 -11.37 21.80 -15.63
C PRO A 144 -10.35 22.94 -15.54
N ARG A 145 -10.35 23.72 -14.46
CA ARG A 145 -9.36 24.79 -14.21
C ARG A 145 -8.05 24.27 -13.60
N LEU A 146 -8.04 23.04 -13.11
CA LEU A 146 -6.84 22.41 -12.55
C LEU A 146 -5.90 21.97 -13.69
N PRO A 147 -4.58 21.90 -13.44
CA PRO A 147 -3.62 21.39 -14.41
C PRO A 147 -3.99 19.99 -14.92
N ILE A 148 -3.83 19.77 -16.21
CA ILE A 148 -4.11 18.47 -16.84
C ILE A 148 -2.87 17.60 -16.72
N LEU A 149 -3.05 16.39 -16.19
CA LEU A 149 -2.02 15.34 -16.13
C LEU A 149 -2.05 14.45 -17.39
N GLY A 150 -3.22 14.17 -17.93
CA GLY A 150 -3.40 13.31 -19.09
C GLY A 150 -4.85 12.87 -19.26
N ASN A 151 -5.05 11.90 -20.15
CA ASN A 151 -6.36 11.31 -20.42
C ASN A 151 -6.39 9.86 -19.91
N ARG A 152 -7.53 9.45 -19.37
CA ARG A 152 -7.80 8.05 -19.01
C ARG A 152 -8.88 7.50 -19.92
N GLY A 153 -8.47 6.68 -20.89
CA GLY A 153 -9.36 6.24 -21.96
C GLY A 153 -9.77 7.41 -22.88
N THR A 154 -10.89 7.27 -23.54
CA THR A 154 -11.36 8.25 -24.54
C THR A 154 -12.19 9.40 -23.94
N ALA A 155 -12.65 9.28 -22.69
CA ALA A 155 -13.66 10.19 -22.16
C ALA A 155 -13.23 10.99 -20.91
N ALA A 156 -12.29 10.50 -20.10
CA ALA A 156 -11.96 11.14 -18.83
C ALA A 156 -10.63 11.89 -18.89
N VAL A 157 -10.65 13.17 -18.54
CA VAL A 157 -9.44 13.99 -18.36
C VAL A 157 -9.04 13.96 -16.90
N VAL A 158 -7.77 13.71 -16.64
CA VAL A 158 -7.21 13.63 -15.28
C VAL A 158 -6.54 14.94 -14.94
N HIS A 159 -6.94 15.52 -13.84
CA HIS A 159 -6.46 16.80 -13.34
C HIS A 159 -5.63 16.62 -12.05
N ASP A 160 -4.58 17.43 -11.91
CA ASP A 160 -3.71 17.50 -10.76
C ASP A 160 -4.25 18.45 -9.71
N ALA A 161 -4.51 17.94 -8.53
CA ALA A 161 -4.83 18.72 -7.34
C ALA A 161 -3.73 18.55 -6.27
N LEU A 162 -2.45 18.58 -6.66
CA LEU A 162 -1.24 18.42 -5.85
C LEU A 162 -1.11 17.00 -5.25
N PHE A 163 -1.78 16.73 -4.14
CA PHE A 163 -1.74 15.44 -3.43
C PHE A 163 -2.99 14.58 -3.68
N ALA A 164 -3.77 14.93 -4.67
CA ALA A 164 -4.91 14.15 -5.13
C ALA A 164 -5.10 14.34 -6.63
N VAL A 165 -5.68 13.35 -7.27
CA VAL A 165 -6.10 13.45 -8.67
C VAL A 165 -7.61 13.39 -8.77
N VAL A 166 -8.14 14.16 -9.71
CA VAL A 166 -9.57 14.25 -9.98
C VAL A 166 -9.82 14.04 -11.46
N LEU A 167 -10.87 13.32 -11.79
CA LEU A 167 -11.29 13.09 -13.17
C LEU A 167 -12.46 14.03 -13.51
N SER A 168 -12.34 14.74 -14.64
CA SER A 168 -13.49 15.40 -15.27
C SER A 168 -14.07 14.51 -16.35
N ASN A 169 -15.36 14.69 -16.63
CA ASN A 169 -16.10 13.90 -17.63
C ASN A 169 -16.08 12.39 -17.40
N ALA A 170 -15.87 11.96 -16.14
CA ALA A 170 -15.91 10.56 -15.78
C ALA A 170 -17.34 10.18 -15.34
N GLU A 171 -17.87 9.09 -15.89
CA GLU A 171 -19.15 8.50 -15.45
C GLU A 171 -19.12 8.09 -13.97
N ASN A 172 -17.94 7.95 -13.38
CA ASN A 172 -17.73 7.44 -12.03
C ASN A 172 -16.79 8.33 -11.22
N ASN A 173 -17.37 9.10 -10.33
CA ASN A 173 -16.62 9.97 -9.44
C ASN A 173 -16.07 9.16 -8.24
N ARG A 174 -14.81 8.69 -8.37
CA ARG A 174 -14.12 7.88 -7.36
C ARG A 174 -12.95 8.66 -6.77
N ASN A 175 -12.68 8.43 -5.49
CA ASN A 175 -11.50 9.02 -4.84
C ASN A 175 -10.24 8.23 -5.20
N TYR A 176 -9.37 8.84 -5.98
CA TYR A 176 -8.05 8.30 -6.34
C TYR A 176 -6.98 8.64 -5.30
N GLY A 177 -7.23 9.64 -4.45
CA GLY A 177 -6.20 10.24 -3.65
C GLY A 177 -5.01 10.63 -4.50
N ILE A 178 -3.82 10.25 -4.09
CA ILE A 178 -2.57 10.48 -4.82
C ILE A 178 -2.29 9.39 -5.87
N ALA A 179 -2.95 8.22 -5.76
CA ALA A 179 -2.56 6.99 -6.45
C ALA A 179 -3.02 6.94 -7.92
N TRP A 180 -2.39 6.03 -8.67
CA TRP A 180 -2.73 5.79 -10.08
C TRP A 180 -4.14 5.23 -10.29
N GLU A 181 -4.69 4.59 -9.26
CA GLU A 181 -6.08 4.16 -9.26
C GLU A 181 -6.65 4.03 -7.85
N PRO A 182 -8.00 4.05 -7.70
CA PRO A 182 -8.64 3.99 -6.39
C PRO A 182 -8.32 2.72 -5.60
N GLY A 183 -8.06 1.59 -6.28
CA GLY A 183 -7.66 0.34 -5.64
C GLY A 183 -6.31 0.45 -4.95
N ALA A 184 -5.33 1.05 -5.62
CA ALA A 184 -4.00 1.31 -5.05
C ALA A 184 -4.06 2.29 -3.87
N PHE A 185 -4.93 3.32 -3.94
CA PHE A 185 -5.13 4.22 -2.80
C PHE A 185 -5.79 3.49 -1.62
N ALA A 186 -6.81 2.66 -1.87
CA ALA A 186 -7.44 1.84 -0.84
C ALA A 186 -6.45 0.88 -0.17
N LEU A 187 -5.49 0.31 -0.91
CA LEU A 187 -4.42 -0.53 -0.37
C LEU A 187 -3.60 0.24 0.67
N LEU A 188 -3.11 1.42 0.33
CA LEU A 188 -2.32 2.26 1.24
C LEU A 188 -3.13 2.66 2.49
N LEU A 189 -4.40 3.04 2.28
CA LEU A 189 -5.31 3.41 3.37
C LEU A 189 -5.63 2.23 4.30
N CYS A 190 -5.76 1.01 3.79
CA CYS A 190 -5.97 -0.20 4.60
C CYS A 190 -4.78 -0.50 5.51
N ILE A 191 -3.55 -0.30 5.04
CA ILE A 191 -2.34 -0.42 5.88
C ILE A 191 -2.38 0.60 7.03
N ALA A 192 -2.75 1.86 6.74
CA ALA A 192 -2.88 2.90 7.74
C ALA A 192 -4.04 2.62 8.73
N ALA A 193 -5.20 2.15 8.23
CA ALA A 193 -6.33 1.74 9.06
C ALA A 193 -5.95 0.62 10.03
N PHE A 194 -5.21 -0.38 9.55
CA PHE A 194 -4.73 -1.46 10.40
C PHE A 194 -3.84 -0.93 11.54
N TYR A 195 -2.90 -0.04 11.23
CA TYR A 195 -2.06 0.59 12.26
C TYR A 195 -2.89 1.35 13.30
N GLU A 196 -3.75 2.27 12.86
CA GLU A 196 -4.55 3.10 13.76
C GLU A 196 -5.47 2.29 14.67
N MET A 197 -6.05 1.21 14.16
CA MET A 197 -7.03 0.41 14.89
C MET A 197 -6.41 -0.71 15.73
N ASN A 198 -5.25 -1.27 15.32
CA ASN A 198 -4.70 -2.46 15.95
C ASN A 198 -3.32 -2.27 16.58
N MET A 199 -2.51 -1.29 16.15
CA MET A 199 -1.14 -1.10 16.64
C MET A 199 -0.96 0.17 17.47
N SER A 200 -1.74 1.21 17.22
CA SER A 200 -1.65 2.47 17.95
C SER A 200 -1.94 2.28 19.45
N LYS A 201 -1.14 2.90 20.31
CA LYS A 201 -1.34 2.85 21.78
C LYS A 201 -2.68 3.49 22.18
N ARG A 202 -3.11 4.54 21.48
CA ARG A 202 -4.41 5.21 21.68
C ARG A 202 -5.10 5.35 20.34
N ILE A 203 -6.26 4.72 20.22
CA ILE A 203 -7.08 4.82 19.01
C ILE A 203 -7.61 6.25 18.92
N SER A 204 -7.20 6.97 17.90
CA SER A 204 -7.75 8.28 17.56
C SER A 204 -8.98 8.08 16.65
N MET A 205 -10.18 8.16 17.21
CA MET A 205 -11.41 7.99 16.43
C MET A 205 -11.51 8.97 15.27
N LYS A 206 -10.99 10.19 15.40
CA LYS A 206 -10.96 11.18 14.31
C LYS A 206 -10.15 10.66 13.12
N ARG A 207 -8.95 10.10 13.38
CA ARG A 207 -8.07 9.56 12.33
C ARG A 207 -8.70 8.33 11.67
N VAL A 208 -9.23 7.41 12.47
CA VAL A 208 -9.92 6.20 11.99
C VAL A 208 -11.10 6.57 11.08
N ILE A 209 -11.94 7.50 11.51
CA ILE A 209 -13.10 7.97 10.73
C ILE A 209 -12.66 8.53 9.38
N VAL A 210 -11.68 9.44 9.36
CA VAL A 210 -11.17 10.05 8.12
C VAL A 210 -10.63 8.98 7.16
N ILE A 211 -9.83 8.03 7.66
CA ILE A 211 -9.28 6.96 6.83
C ILE A 211 -10.40 6.05 6.29
N ILE A 212 -11.38 5.68 7.11
CA ILE A 212 -12.53 4.86 6.68
C ILE A 212 -13.32 5.59 5.58
N PHE A 213 -13.62 6.86 5.77
CA PHE A 213 -14.34 7.63 4.74
C PHE A 213 -13.54 7.72 3.44
N ALA A 214 -12.21 7.91 3.52
CA ALA A 214 -11.36 7.89 2.35
C ALA A 214 -11.40 6.54 1.63
N ILE A 215 -11.38 5.40 2.37
CA ILE A 215 -11.54 4.06 1.78
C ILE A 215 -12.92 3.92 1.11
N VAL A 216 -14.00 4.35 1.78
CA VAL A 216 -15.36 4.26 1.25
C VAL A 216 -15.49 5.01 -0.07
N THR A 217 -14.93 6.22 -0.16
CA THR A 217 -15.01 7.04 -1.37
C THR A 217 -14.14 6.52 -2.53
N THR A 218 -13.23 5.55 -2.30
CA THR A 218 -12.49 4.89 -3.38
C THR A 218 -13.38 3.96 -4.22
N PHE A 219 -14.52 3.50 -3.71
CA PHE A 219 -15.36 2.46 -4.33
C PHE A 219 -14.56 1.21 -4.72
N SER A 220 -13.59 0.82 -3.88
CA SER A 220 -12.79 -0.39 -4.05
C SER A 220 -13.40 -1.55 -3.30
N THR A 221 -13.91 -2.56 -4.01
CA THR A 221 -14.50 -3.76 -3.41
C THR A 221 -13.51 -4.47 -2.47
N MET A 222 -12.25 -4.59 -2.90
CA MET A 222 -11.22 -5.20 -2.06
C MET A 222 -10.86 -4.33 -0.86
N GLY A 223 -10.83 -3.00 -1.04
CA GLY A 223 -10.68 -2.08 0.09
C GLY A 223 -11.75 -2.29 1.16
N TYR A 224 -12.99 -2.54 0.77
CA TYR A 224 -14.09 -2.81 1.71
C TYR A 224 -13.94 -4.15 2.43
N ILE A 225 -13.57 -5.23 1.71
CA ILE A 225 -13.35 -6.57 2.29
C ILE A 225 -12.23 -6.51 3.32
N VAL A 226 -11.11 -5.88 2.96
CA VAL A 226 -9.95 -5.75 3.86
C VAL A 226 -10.27 -4.84 5.06
N LEU A 227 -10.98 -3.74 4.85
CA LEU A 227 -11.44 -2.88 5.93
C LEU A 227 -12.35 -3.64 6.91
N ALA A 228 -13.28 -4.45 6.41
CA ALA A 228 -14.13 -5.30 7.25
C ALA A 228 -13.29 -6.28 8.09
N ALA A 229 -12.28 -6.91 7.50
CA ALA A 229 -11.36 -7.78 8.22
C ALA A 229 -10.59 -7.04 9.33
N ILE A 230 -10.11 -5.83 9.05
CA ILE A 230 -9.43 -4.98 10.03
C ILE A 230 -10.37 -4.61 11.19
N ILE A 231 -11.59 -4.21 10.89
CA ILE A 231 -12.63 -3.86 11.89
C ILE A 231 -12.92 -5.07 12.79
N ILE A 232 -13.18 -6.24 12.20
CA ILE A 232 -13.49 -7.46 12.94
C ILE A 232 -12.31 -7.85 13.86
N SER A 233 -11.07 -7.73 13.38
CA SER A 233 -9.86 -8.01 14.16
C SER A 233 -9.72 -7.05 15.36
N SER A 234 -10.03 -5.77 15.17
CA SER A 234 -9.96 -4.72 16.19
C SER A 234 -11.02 -4.90 17.29
N ILE A 235 -12.26 -5.22 16.93
CA ILE A 235 -13.33 -5.49 17.91
C ILE A 235 -12.94 -6.61 18.85
N ARG A 236 -12.39 -7.70 18.30
CA ARG A 236 -12.01 -8.88 19.09
C ARG A 236 -10.83 -8.62 20.01
N LYS A 237 -9.99 -7.65 19.72
CA LYS A 237 -8.86 -7.24 20.54
C LYS A 237 -9.30 -6.45 21.77
N HIS A 238 -10.21 -5.51 21.59
CA HIS A 238 -10.58 -4.52 22.63
C HIS A 238 -11.91 -4.86 23.29
N LYS A 239 -11.89 -5.70 24.36
CA LYS A 239 -13.10 -6.03 25.15
C LYS A 239 -13.85 -4.79 25.67
N SER A 240 -13.13 -3.72 26.02
CA SER A 240 -13.74 -2.44 26.44
C SER A 240 -14.46 -1.70 25.28
N LEU A 241 -14.05 -1.98 24.05
CA LEU A 241 -14.73 -1.48 22.85
C LEU A 241 -15.97 -2.31 22.52
N GLN A 242 -16.12 -3.51 23.10
CA GLN A 242 -17.24 -4.40 22.79
C GLN A 242 -18.61 -3.76 23.07
N ASN A 243 -18.72 -2.87 24.09
CA ASN A 243 -19.97 -2.18 24.40
C ASN A 243 -20.12 -0.79 23.75
N ARG A 244 -19.03 -0.04 23.56
CA ARG A 244 -19.07 1.30 22.93
C ARG A 244 -18.77 1.28 21.43
N SER A 245 -17.96 0.35 20.99
CA SER A 245 -17.54 0.30 19.58
C SER A 245 -18.49 -0.49 18.70
N THR A 246 -19.28 -1.42 19.23
CA THR A 246 -20.34 -2.05 18.46
C THR A 246 -21.32 -0.97 17.97
N GLY A 247 -21.66 0.00 18.80
CA GLY A 247 -22.45 1.16 18.42
C GLY A 247 -21.71 2.06 17.40
N ALA A 248 -20.42 2.33 17.59
CA ALA A 248 -19.65 3.14 16.66
C ALA A 248 -19.43 2.41 15.30
N ILE A 249 -19.22 1.10 15.30
CA ILE A 249 -19.07 0.30 14.08
C ILE A 249 -20.40 0.15 13.36
N LEU A 250 -21.49 -0.13 14.08
CA LEU A 250 -22.82 -0.10 13.51
C LEU A 250 -23.16 1.29 12.99
N GLY A 251 -22.73 2.35 13.70
CA GLY A 251 -22.85 3.72 13.24
C GLY A 251 -22.04 4.00 11.96
N ILE A 252 -20.81 3.49 11.85
CA ILE A 252 -19.98 3.62 10.64
C ILE A 252 -20.56 2.80 9.49
N LEU A 253 -21.04 1.59 9.75
CA LEU A 253 -21.72 0.77 8.75
C LEU A 253 -23.03 1.43 8.31
N ALA A 254 -23.84 1.91 9.24
CA ALA A 254 -25.08 2.65 8.94
C ALA A 254 -24.79 3.93 8.17
N LEU A 255 -23.71 4.67 8.52
CA LEU A 255 -23.28 5.86 7.83
C LEU A 255 -22.72 5.52 6.44
N SER A 256 -22.00 4.40 6.28
CA SER A 256 -21.55 3.92 4.97
C SER A 256 -22.73 3.54 4.08
N VAL A 257 -23.76 2.87 4.64
CA VAL A 257 -25.01 2.58 3.94
C VAL A 257 -25.76 3.87 3.62
N LEU A 258 -25.82 4.82 4.54
CA LEU A 258 -26.42 6.13 4.30
C LEU A 258 -25.70 6.90 3.19
N ILE A 259 -24.36 6.88 3.17
CA ILE A 259 -23.57 7.50 2.10
C ILE A 259 -23.89 6.82 0.76
N ILE A 260 -23.92 5.48 0.72
CA ILE A 260 -24.31 4.74 -0.50
C ILE A 260 -25.74 5.11 -0.93
N THR A 261 -26.66 5.31 0.01
CA THR A 261 -28.04 5.71 -0.31
C THR A 261 -28.16 7.16 -0.75
N LEU A 262 -27.24 8.03 -0.35
CA LEU A 262 -27.19 9.44 -0.77
C LEU A 262 -26.37 9.67 -2.05
N LEU A 263 -25.66 8.65 -2.54
CA LEU A 263 -24.94 8.75 -3.80
C LEU A 263 -25.87 9.03 -4.98
N PRO A 264 -25.42 9.74 -6.02
CA PRO A 264 -26.11 9.85 -7.31
C PRO A 264 -26.46 8.46 -7.87
N ALA A 265 -27.54 8.37 -8.62
CA ALA A 265 -28.04 7.09 -9.17
C ALA A 265 -26.95 6.31 -9.93
N GLU A 266 -26.12 6.99 -10.69
CA GLU A 266 -25.00 6.44 -11.46
C GLU A 266 -23.93 5.78 -10.57
N ALA A 267 -23.61 6.40 -9.43
CA ALA A 267 -22.66 5.84 -8.46
C ALA A 267 -23.25 4.64 -7.69
N LYS A 268 -24.57 4.65 -7.43
CA LYS A 268 -25.29 3.49 -6.87
C LYS A 268 -25.24 2.31 -7.84
N GLU A 269 -25.55 2.55 -9.10
CA GLU A 269 -25.55 1.52 -10.15
C GLU A 269 -24.17 0.87 -10.27
N LEU A 270 -23.09 1.65 -10.13
CA LEU A 270 -21.73 1.12 -10.10
C LEU A 270 -21.48 0.18 -8.91
N VAL A 271 -21.95 0.53 -7.71
CA VAL A 271 -21.79 -0.32 -6.51
C VAL A 271 -22.60 -1.60 -6.67
N PHE A 272 -23.87 -1.47 -7.08
CA PHE A 272 -24.75 -2.63 -7.25
C PHE A 272 -24.36 -3.51 -8.44
N SER A 273 -23.93 -2.95 -9.56
CA SER A 273 -23.43 -3.74 -10.70
C SER A 273 -22.17 -4.55 -10.37
N LYS A 274 -21.27 -3.98 -9.54
CA LYS A 274 -20.09 -4.72 -9.05
C LYS A 274 -20.47 -5.84 -8.08
N LEU A 275 -21.43 -5.61 -7.18
CA LEU A 275 -21.94 -6.63 -6.28
C LEU A 275 -22.66 -7.73 -7.07
N ASN A 276 -23.53 -7.35 -7.99
CA ASN A 276 -24.23 -8.31 -8.85
C ASN A 276 -23.25 -9.09 -9.75
N GLY A 277 -22.20 -8.45 -10.26
CA GLY A 277 -21.16 -9.11 -11.06
C GLY A 277 -20.31 -10.13 -10.30
N LEU A 278 -20.36 -10.11 -8.95
CA LEU A 278 -19.76 -11.17 -8.11
C LEU A 278 -20.64 -12.44 -8.05
N PHE A 279 -21.95 -12.30 -8.33
CA PHE A 279 -22.93 -13.36 -8.14
C PHE A 279 -23.70 -13.76 -9.41
N SER A 280 -23.47 -13.07 -10.54
CA SER A 280 -24.19 -13.35 -11.79
C SER A 280 -23.24 -13.80 -12.90
N ASP A 281 -23.59 -14.88 -13.57
CA ASP A 281 -23.01 -15.37 -14.84
C ASP A 281 -23.35 -14.42 -16.03
N GLY A 282 -23.25 -13.11 -15.80
CA GLY A 282 -23.83 -12.10 -16.66
C GLY A 282 -22.98 -11.66 -17.84
N SER A 283 -23.60 -11.49 -18.94
CA SER A 283 -23.10 -10.80 -20.14
C SER A 283 -23.05 -9.27 -19.90
N GLY A 284 -21.86 -8.65 -19.91
CA GLY A 284 -21.73 -7.19 -19.83
C GLY A 284 -20.29 -6.72 -19.55
N LYS A 285 -20.05 -5.40 -19.51
CA LYS A 285 -18.73 -4.78 -19.19
C LYS A 285 -18.13 -5.28 -17.87
N VAL A 286 -18.97 -5.63 -16.89
CA VAL A 286 -18.54 -6.16 -15.58
C VAL A 286 -18.03 -7.59 -15.70
N ALA A 287 -18.67 -8.42 -16.52
CA ALA A 287 -18.23 -9.79 -16.82
C ALA A 287 -16.85 -9.79 -17.48
N ASN A 288 -16.59 -8.88 -18.42
CA ASN A 288 -15.28 -8.73 -19.06
C ASN A 288 -14.18 -8.34 -18.07
N THR A 289 -14.49 -7.49 -17.08
CA THR A 289 -13.52 -7.10 -16.04
C THR A 289 -13.25 -8.25 -15.06
N THR A 290 -14.25 -9.03 -14.72
CA THR A 290 -14.12 -10.21 -13.85
C THR A 290 -13.33 -11.30 -14.57
N GLN A 291 -13.65 -11.58 -15.83
CA GLN A 291 -12.92 -12.54 -16.65
C GLN A 291 -11.45 -12.15 -16.83
N ALA A 292 -11.15 -10.88 -17.10
CA ALA A 292 -9.77 -10.40 -17.20
C ALA A 292 -8.98 -10.60 -15.90
N ARG A 293 -9.63 -10.47 -14.74
CA ARG A 293 -9.00 -10.75 -13.44
C ARG A 293 -8.80 -12.25 -13.19
N LEU A 294 -9.73 -13.10 -13.59
CA LEU A 294 -9.56 -14.56 -13.54
C LEU A 294 -8.42 -14.99 -14.45
N ASN A 295 -8.37 -14.47 -15.67
CA ASN A 295 -7.29 -14.71 -16.61
C ASN A 295 -5.93 -14.26 -16.04
N ALA A 296 -5.90 -13.14 -15.31
CA ALA A 296 -4.69 -12.63 -14.64
C ALA A 296 -4.24 -13.49 -13.43
N ILE A 297 -5.00 -14.50 -13.04
CA ILE A 297 -4.63 -15.53 -12.08
C ILE A 297 -4.23 -16.81 -12.84
N GLU A 298 -5.08 -17.27 -13.73
CA GLU A 298 -4.97 -18.55 -14.42
C GLU A 298 -3.72 -18.63 -15.31
N TYR A 299 -3.57 -17.71 -16.27
CA TYR A 299 -2.43 -17.74 -17.19
C TYR A 299 -1.06 -17.52 -16.54
N PRO A 300 -0.87 -16.60 -15.57
CA PRO A 300 0.37 -16.54 -14.81
C PRO A 300 0.65 -17.81 -14.00
N PHE A 301 -0.39 -18.47 -13.48
CA PHE A 301 -0.21 -19.73 -12.77
C PHE A 301 0.20 -20.88 -13.72
N GLU A 302 -0.40 -20.98 -14.90
CA GLU A 302 0.03 -21.91 -15.96
C GLU A 302 1.48 -21.62 -16.41
N ALA A 303 1.82 -20.32 -16.56
CA ALA A 303 3.18 -19.92 -16.87
C ALA A 303 4.18 -20.39 -15.81
N PHE A 304 3.85 -20.25 -14.51
CA PHE A 304 4.65 -20.82 -13.43
C PHE A 304 4.79 -22.33 -13.55
N LEU A 305 3.71 -23.07 -13.78
CA LEU A 305 3.75 -24.53 -13.92
C LEU A 305 4.61 -24.99 -15.12
N SER A 306 4.70 -24.17 -16.18
CA SER A 306 5.56 -24.47 -17.34
C SER A 306 7.07 -24.29 -17.05
N SER A 307 7.44 -23.49 -16.05
CA SER A 307 8.84 -23.27 -15.64
C SER A 307 8.92 -22.97 -14.13
N PRO A 308 8.70 -23.99 -13.27
CA PRO A 308 8.49 -23.75 -11.84
C PRO A 308 9.74 -23.26 -11.10
N LEU A 309 10.95 -23.64 -11.51
CA LEU A 309 12.17 -23.27 -10.80
C LEU A 309 12.60 -21.82 -11.08
N PHE A 310 12.58 -21.40 -12.36
CA PHE A 310 13.14 -20.12 -12.80
C PHE A 310 12.10 -19.12 -13.29
N GLY A 311 10.82 -19.55 -13.43
CA GLY A 311 9.79 -18.75 -14.07
C GLY A 311 9.93 -18.70 -15.60
N VAL A 312 9.09 -17.91 -16.24
CA VAL A 312 9.11 -17.77 -17.70
C VAL A 312 9.83 -16.53 -18.20
N GLY A 313 10.32 -15.69 -17.28
CA GLY A 313 10.96 -14.41 -17.60
C GLY A 313 9.97 -13.29 -17.93
N TYR A 314 10.50 -12.07 -18.05
CA TYR A 314 9.69 -10.88 -18.28
C TYR A 314 9.10 -10.81 -19.69
N ASP A 315 9.82 -11.23 -20.73
CA ASP A 315 9.34 -11.18 -22.12
C ASP A 315 8.11 -12.04 -22.31
N LYS A 316 8.21 -13.33 -21.97
CA LYS A 316 7.10 -14.26 -22.08
C LYS A 316 5.93 -13.87 -21.17
N PHE A 317 6.22 -13.40 -19.94
CA PHE A 317 5.19 -12.91 -19.04
C PHE A 317 4.48 -11.67 -19.58
N SER A 318 5.23 -10.70 -20.16
CA SER A 318 4.65 -9.51 -20.80
C SER A 318 3.76 -9.88 -21.98
N TYR A 319 4.17 -10.86 -22.79
CA TYR A 319 3.36 -11.38 -23.87
C TYR A 319 2.04 -11.98 -23.34
N ILE A 320 2.11 -12.87 -22.34
CA ILE A 320 0.93 -13.48 -21.69
C ILE A 320 0.00 -12.39 -21.18
N ASN A 321 0.54 -11.40 -20.45
CA ASN A 321 -0.25 -10.34 -19.86
C ASN A 321 -0.98 -9.51 -20.93
N ARG A 322 -0.32 -9.15 -22.03
CA ARG A 322 -0.91 -8.35 -23.09
C ARG A 322 -1.96 -9.11 -23.90
N THR A 323 -1.68 -10.38 -24.23
CA THR A 323 -2.50 -11.16 -25.16
C THR A 323 -3.63 -11.93 -24.47
N LEU A 324 -3.36 -12.54 -23.31
CA LEU A 324 -4.31 -13.42 -22.64
C LEU A 324 -5.02 -12.75 -21.45
N CYS A 325 -4.38 -11.78 -20.80
CA CYS A 325 -4.96 -11.07 -19.65
C CYS A 325 -5.47 -9.67 -20.03
N ASN A 326 -5.56 -9.32 -21.31
CA ASN A 326 -6.00 -7.99 -21.79
C ASN A 326 -5.23 -6.80 -21.16
N GLY A 327 -3.94 -7.01 -20.85
CA GLY A 327 -3.09 -6.03 -20.19
C GLY A 327 -3.35 -5.86 -18.69
N VAL A 328 -4.23 -6.66 -18.09
CA VAL A 328 -4.54 -6.63 -16.65
C VAL A 328 -3.50 -7.44 -15.90
N ALA A 329 -2.45 -6.78 -15.41
CA ALA A 329 -1.46 -7.39 -14.53
C ALA A 329 -1.89 -7.19 -13.07
N THR A 330 -2.70 -8.07 -12.55
CA THR A 330 -3.01 -8.15 -11.11
C THR A 330 -2.28 -9.34 -10.49
N ASN A 331 -2.37 -9.50 -9.16
CA ASN A 331 -1.83 -10.64 -8.42
C ASN A 331 -0.31 -10.70 -8.31
N THR A 332 0.24 -9.81 -7.50
CA THR A 332 1.68 -9.75 -7.21
C THR A 332 2.26 -11.10 -6.78
N VAL A 333 1.54 -11.89 -5.97
CA VAL A 333 2.04 -13.17 -5.45
C VAL A 333 2.30 -14.16 -6.58
N ILE A 334 1.31 -14.38 -7.45
CA ILE A 334 1.46 -15.31 -8.58
C ILE A 334 2.52 -14.80 -9.56
N ASN A 335 2.61 -13.48 -9.75
CA ASN A 335 3.58 -12.88 -10.65
C ASN A 335 5.03 -13.09 -10.18
N TRP A 336 5.32 -13.14 -8.86
CA TRP A 336 6.65 -13.53 -8.37
C TRP A 336 7.06 -14.91 -8.86
N PHE A 337 6.13 -15.87 -8.81
CA PHE A 337 6.38 -17.24 -9.25
C PHE A 337 6.39 -17.36 -10.79
N ALA A 338 5.46 -16.71 -11.47
CA ALA A 338 5.37 -16.76 -12.92
C ALA A 338 6.61 -16.18 -13.60
N VAL A 339 7.07 -15.01 -13.16
CA VAL A 339 8.21 -14.32 -13.78
C VAL A 339 9.54 -14.93 -13.35
N MET A 340 9.72 -15.20 -12.05
CA MET A 340 11.02 -15.49 -11.44
C MET A 340 11.11 -16.91 -10.84
N GLY A 341 10.03 -17.69 -10.86
CA GLY A 341 10.00 -19.06 -10.33
C GLY A 341 10.04 -19.18 -8.82
N LEU A 342 10.22 -20.43 -8.37
CA LEU A 342 10.14 -20.84 -6.97
C LEU A 342 11.24 -20.19 -6.11
N PHE A 343 12.47 -20.13 -6.62
CA PHE A 343 13.61 -19.64 -5.85
C PHE A 343 13.50 -18.15 -5.49
N PHE A 344 12.77 -17.38 -6.27
CA PHE A 344 12.46 -15.99 -5.97
C PHE A 344 11.14 -15.83 -5.22
N GLY A 345 10.08 -16.49 -5.70
CA GLY A 345 8.74 -16.34 -5.15
C GLY A 345 8.62 -16.83 -3.70
N LEU A 346 9.30 -17.95 -3.37
CA LEU A 346 9.24 -18.52 -2.02
C LEU A 346 9.85 -17.61 -0.94
N PRO A 347 11.07 -17.06 -1.07
CA PRO A 347 11.56 -16.07 -0.13
C PRO A 347 10.64 -14.84 0.00
N CYS A 348 10.09 -14.35 -1.11
CA CYS A 348 9.20 -13.19 -1.08
C CYS A 348 7.92 -13.48 -0.27
N ILE A 349 7.22 -14.58 -0.54
CA ILE A 349 5.99 -14.91 0.19
C ILE A 349 6.27 -15.25 1.65
N VAL A 350 7.36 -15.96 1.96
CA VAL A 350 7.75 -16.29 3.33
C VAL A 350 8.07 -15.01 4.12
N GLY A 351 8.86 -14.09 3.54
CA GLY A 351 9.18 -12.81 4.17
C GLY A 351 7.92 -12.00 4.43
N TYR A 352 7.05 -11.89 3.43
CA TYR A 352 5.77 -11.18 3.54
C TYR A 352 4.89 -11.74 4.67
N LEU A 353 4.65 -13.05 4.67
CA LEU A 353 3.81 -13.71 5.68
C LEU A 353 4.41 -13.60 7.09
N ARG A 354 5.73 -13.73 7.24
CA ARG A 354 6.41 -13.52 8.51
C ARG A 354 6.20 -12.11 9.04
N THR A 355 6.28 -11.09 8.19
CA THR A 355 6.01 -9.71 8.57
C THR A 355 4.57 -9.55 9.06
N VAL A 356 3.59 -10.05 8.32
CA VAL A 356 2.18 -9.98 8.71
C VAL A 356 1.93 -10.69 10.04
N LEU A 357 2.58 -11.84 10.26
CA LEU A 357 2.51 -12.57 11.54
C LEU A 357 3.17 -11.78 12.68
N GLN A 358 4.35 -11.19 12.48
CA GLN A 358 5.03 -10.38 13.49
C GLN A 358 4.17 -9.17 13.90
N VAL A 359 3.61 -8.47 12.91
CA VAL A 359 2.70 -7.34 13.14
C VAL A 359 1.44 -7.77 13.88
N SER A 360 0.85 -8.90 13.51
CA SER A 360 -0.34 -9.46 14.17
C SER A 360 -0.05 -9.91 15.61
N ASN A 361 1.15 -10.44 15.86
CA ASN A 361 1.62 -10.80 17.22
C ASN A 361 1.83 -9.54 18.07
N TYR A 362 2.51 -8.53 17.54
CA TYR A 362 2.69 -7.24 18.21
C TYR A 362 1.34 -6.59 18.54
N ALA A 363 0.40 -6.63 17.62
CA ALA A 363 -0.97 -6.18 17.82
C ALA A 363 -1.75 -7.06 18.81
N LYS A 364 -1.18 -8.14 19.36
CA LYS A 364 -1.81 -9.09 20.31
C LYS A 364 -3.14 -9.65 19.79
N LEU A 365 -3.23 -9.92 18.49
CA LEU A 365 -4.42 -10.49 17.87
C LEU A 365 -4.58 -11.97 18.27
N ASN A 366 -5.82 -12.44 18.46
CA ASN A 366 -6.10 -13.85 18.64
C ASN A 366 -5.93 -14.64 17.32
N LEU A 367 -5.91 -15.96 17.37
CA LEU A 367 -5.65 -16.82 16.20
C LEU A 367 -6.59 -16.54 15.03
N PHE A 368 -7.88 -16.39 15.29
CA PHE A 368 -8.87 -16.09 14.23
C PHE A 368 -8.57 -14.74 13.55
N ALA A 369 -8.31 -13.70 14.33
CA ALA A 369 -7.98 -12.38 13.80
C ALA A 369 -6.65 -12.40 13.02
N LYS A 370 -5.65 -13.19 13.46
CA LYS A 370 -4.40 -13.39 12.71
C LYS A 370 -4.65 -14.01 11.34
N ILE A 371 -5.42 -15.11 11.30
CA ILE A 371 -5.78 -15.76 10.04
C ILE A 371 -6.53 -14.79 9.12
N LEU A 372 -7.49 -14.07 9.66
CA LEU A 372 -8.27 -13.08 8.91
C LEU A 372 -7.38 -11.99 8.31
N ILE A 373 -6.43 -11.45 9.08
CA ILE A 373 -5.48 -10.43 8.60
C ILE A 373 -4.49 -11.01 7.58
N ILE A 374 -4.04 -12.24 7.74
CA ILE A 374 -3.18 -12.90 6.74
C ILE A 374 -3.93 -13.01 5.40
N VAL A 375 -5.16 -13.55 5.43
CA VAL A 375 -5.98 -13.68 4.21
C VAL A 375 -6.26 -12.30 3.61
N ALA A 376 -6.67 -11.33 4.41
CA ALA A 376 -6.92 -9.96 3.95
C ALA A 376 -5.67 -9.31 3.33
N SER A 377 -4.49 -9.51 3.92
CA SER A 377 -3.25 -8.96 3.41
C SER A 377 -2.82 -9.60 2.08
N LEU A 378 -3.01 -10.92 1.92
CA LEU A 378 -2.77 -11.62 0.66
C LEU A 378 -3.74 -11.14 -0.44
N LEU A 379 -5.02 -11.00 -0.12
CA LEU A 379 -6.01 -10.42 -1.03
C LEU A 379 -5.60 -9.00 -1.45
N LEU A 380 -5.12 -8.19 -0.50
CA LEU A 380 -4.74 -6.81 -0.75
C LEU A 380 -3.59 -6.69 -1.77
N ILE A 381 -2.51 -7.48 -1.63
CA ILE A 381 -1.40 -7.45 -2.59
C ILE A 381 -1.72 -8.18 -3.90
N SER A 382 -2.82 -8.95 -3.93
CA SER A 382 -3.28 -9.62 -5.14
C SER A 382 -4.18 -8.75 -6.02
N THR A 383 -4.54 -7.54 -5.59
CA THR A 383 -5.37 -6.62 -6.39
C THR A 383 -4.59 -5.84 -7.43
N GLU A 384 -3.29 -5.71 -7.24
CA GLU A 384 -2.40 -4.85 -8.02
C GLU A 384 -1.14 -5.60 -8.43
N SER A 385 -0.48 -5.11 -9.48
CA SER A 385 0.85 -5.58 -9.87
C SER A 385 1.92 -4.77 -9.12
N LEU A 386 2.32 -5.25 -7.97
CA LEU A 386 3.29 -4.58 -7.11
C LEU A 386 4.71 -5.17 -7.21
N LEU A 387 5.00 -5.89 -8.31
CA LEU A 387 6.25 -6.63 -8.50
C LEU A 387 7.52 -5.76 -8.35
N ARG A 388 7.42 -4.46 -8.65
CA ARG A 388 8.52 -3.50 -8.61
C ARG A 388 8.34 -2.39 -7.60
N ILE A 389 7.49 -2.58 -6.61
CA ILE A 389 7.20 -1.59 -5.58
C ILE A 389 8.08 -1.83 -4.35
N SER A 390 8.91 -0.86 -4.00
CA SER A 390 9.87 -0.96 -2.90
C SER A 390 9.19 -1.14 -1.54
N LEU A 391 7.99 -0.59 -1.37
CA LEU A 391 7.19 -0.79 -0.16
C LEU A 391 6.93 -2.28 0.10
N VAL A 392 6.69 -3.07 -0.94
CA VAL A 392 6.45 -4.53 -0.81
C VAL A 392 7.72 -5.24 -0.37
N TYR A 393 8.88 -4.90 -0.95
CA TYR A 393 10.16 -5.49 -0.53
C TYR A 393 10.57 -5.04 0.88
N THR A 394 10.22 -3.82 1.27
CA THR A 394 10.36 -3.36 2.66
C THR A 394 9.57 -4.28 3.62
N ILE A 395 8.33 -4.60 3.30
CA ILE A 395 7.52 -5.55 4.07
C ILE A 395 8.20 -6.93 4.09
N ILE A 396 8.67 -7.43 2.96
CA ILE A 396 9.34 -8.73 2.85
C ILE A 396 10.59 -8.80 3.75
N PHE A 397 11.46 -7.80 3.70
CA PHE A 397 12.71 -7.81 4.48
C PHE A 397 12.50 -7.65 5.99
N TYR A 398 11.43 -7.00 6.44
CA TYR A 398 11.08 -7.02 7.86
C TYR A 398 10.81 -8.44 8.37
N GLY A 399 10.26 -9.33 7.55
CA GLY A 399 10.03 -10.72 7.92
C GLY A 399 11.30 -11.54 8.20
N PHE A 400 12.45 -11.06 7.78
CA PHE A 400 13.76 -11.68 8.05
C PHE A 400 14.57 -10.96 9.13
N GLY A 401 13.98 -9.97 9.81
CA GLY A 401 14.58 -9.31 10.97
C GLY A 401 14.25 -10.05 12.27
N ASN A 402 15.20 -10.06 13.20
CA ASN A 402 14.94 -10.50 14.58
C ASN A 402 14.32 -9.33 15.35
N ASN A 403 13.16 -9.57 15.97
CA ASN A 403 12.49 -8.66 16.93
C ASN A 403 12.42 -7.18 16.50
N ASN A 404 11.69 -6.90 15.42
CA ASN A 404 11.41 -5.53 14.97
C ASN A 404 10.53 -4.72 15.96
N PHE A 405 10.19 -5.28 17.13
CA PHE A 405 9.27 -4.71 18.12
C PHE A 405 9.81 -4.85 19.56
N THR A 406 11.12 -4.68 19.79
CA THR A 406 11.68 -4.66 21.16
C THR A 406 11.10 -3.50 21.96
N GLU A 407 10.67 -3.79 23.19
CA GLU A 407 10.01 -2.81 24.08
C GLU A 407 10.94 -1.70 24.60
N GLU A 408 12.25 -1.85 24.46
CA GLU A 408 13.26 -1.04 25.15
C GLU A 408 13.35 0.45 24.77
N ASN A 409 12.75 0.86 23.66
CA ASN A 409 12.82 2.27 23.22
C ASN A 409 11.49 3.02 23.33
N THR A 410 10.58 2.59 24.20
CA THR A 410 9.20 3.09 24.19
C THR A 410 8.96 4.28 25.10
N GLU A 411 9.79 4.51 26.11
CA GLU A 411 9.59 5.63 27.06
C GLU A 411 10.13 6.95 26.55
N ASP A 412 11.23 6.95 25.79
CA ASP A 412 11.86 8.19 25.30
C ASP A 412 11.16 8.83 24.10
N ALA A 413 10.45 8.06 23.27
CA ALA A 413 9.75 8.61 22.11
C ALA A 413 8.41 9.28 22.43
N ILE A 414 7.88 9.11 23.64
CA ILE A 414 6.52 9.52 24.04
C ILE A 414 6.52 10.66 25.05
N SER A 415 7.60 10.89 25.78
CA SER A 415 7.73 12.03 26.71
C SER A 415 7.68 13.40 26.03
N LEU A 416 7.86 13.44 24.71
CA LEU A 416 7.84 14.69 23.92
C LEU A 416 6.44 15.19 23.53
N HIS A 417 5.36 14.44 23.83
CA HIS A 417 3.99 14.91 23.55
C HIS A 417 3.18 15.24 24.79
N SER A 418 3.74 15.09 25.99
CA SER A 418 3.14 15.53 27.23
C SER A 418 4.00 16.64 27.87
N GLY A 419 4.30 17.69 27.13
CA GLY A 419 4.65 18.96 27.70
C GLY A 419 3.47 19.44 28.54
N SER A 420 3.40 18.93 29.77
CA SER A 420 2.50 19.41 30.81
C SER A 420 2.78 20.91 31.02
N ILE A 421 1.80 21.71 30.72
CA ILE A 421 1.61 22.99 31.39
C ILE A 421 1.40 22.64 32.88
N GLN A 422 2.49 22.59 33.64
CA GLN A 422 2.43 22.74 35.09
C GLN A 422 2.18 24.22 35.35
N THR A 423 0.93 24.57 35.57
CA THR A 423 0.60 25.80 36.28
C THR A 423 1.13 25.66 37.68
N GLU A 424 2.29 26.31 37.96
CA GLU A 424 2.71 26.60 39.30
C GLU A 424 1.67 27.54 39.96
N SER A 425 0.92 26.99 40.90
CA SER A 425 0.17 27.78 41.86
C SER A 425 1.16 28.30 42.88
N VAL A 426 1.52 29.58 42.72
CA VAL A 426 2.19 30.36 43.75
C VAL A 426 1.22 30.57 44.91
N ARG A 427 1.64 30.16 46.09
CA ARG A 427 1.21 30.73 47.35
C ARG A 427 2.22 31.72 47.80
#